data_3059ad2c9a57446adb7f2ebd0f98b487
#
_entry.id   3059ad2c9a57446adb7f2ebd0f98b487
#
_cell.length_a   1.000
_cell.length_b   1.000
_cell.length_c   1.000
_cell.angle_alpha   90.00
_cell.angle_beta   90.00
_cell.angle_gamma   90.00
#
_symmetry.space_group_name_H-M   'P 1'
#
loop_
_entity.id
_entity.type
_entity.pdbx_description
1 polymer ?
#
loop_
_entity_poly.entity_id
_entity_poly.type
_entity_poly.pdbx_seq_one_letter_code
_entity_poly.pdbx_strand_id
1 'polypeptide(L)'
;MKKISLLTLSLALTALSLHACSQDKSSVLRGTDLPSEMEGQYVYLYDGQAKVDSALVKDGSFEVSMPQETSTKIYTVLMGSKGMPFFSEPGTSTLVVDGDNFAYDPGSTELNKKVTTLYSRFNALYGDFMAANQELMQEVQAGGGTITEEISAKGEKLSDDFNTKVAALSREYFDDNKDNAFGLLALSIYPMTDPKGFVEMYESAGEAVTSNEDMQKLYAMQKGELKTASGSPYTDVTMTDETGKSVKLSDYMEDGKYLLVDVWASWCGPCRAAMPHLAEIAKSHAGTINVLSVGGLNETPEANAKAREELGMTWSTFFDSKSSLADAYGVKSIPTLILISPEGTIILKTNRPDEISDKISELGL
;
A
#
# COMPACT_ATOMS: atom_id res chain seq x y z
N MET A 1 -62.43 -70.15 32.35
CA MET A 1 -62.41 -68.75 31.99
C MET A 1 -61.14 -68.18 32.65
N LYS A 2 -60.05 -68.01 31.89
CA LYS A 2 -58.75 -67.65 32.39
C LYS A 2 -58.63 -66.13 32.27
N LYS A 3 -58.23 -65.48 33.40
CA LYS A 3 -57.92 -64.06 33.43
C LYS A 3 -56.46 -63.89 32.93
N ILE A 4 -56.27 -63.07 31.91
CA ILE A 4 -54.98 -62.68 31.42
C ILE A 4 -54.61 -61.35 32.10
N SER A 5 -53.51 -61.42 32.87
CA SER A 5 -52.91 -60.30 33.55
C SER A 5 -52.05 -59.50 32.55
N LEU A 6 -52.33 -58.19 32.34
CA LEU A 6 -51.50 -57.27 31.58
C LEU A 6 -50.32 -56.82 32.49
N LEU A 7 -49.11 -57.17 32.10
CA LEU A 7 -47.88 -56.56 32.60
C LEU A 7 -47.66 -55.25 31.84
N THR A 8 -47.73 -54.14 32.52
CA THR A 8 -47.30 -52.84 32.02
C THR A 8 -45.79 -52.72 32.15
N LEU A 9 -45.10 -52.72 31.00
CA LEU A 9 -43.68 -52.43 30.89
C LEU A 9 -43.49 -50.91 30.78
N SER A 10 -43.05 -50.28 31.88
CA SER A 10 -42.69 -48.87 31.88
C SER A 10 -41.27 -48.71 31.26
N LEU A 11 -41.22 -48.22 30.00
CA LEU A 11 -39.97 -47.73 29.38
C LEU A 11 -39.57 -46.39 30.00
N ALA A 12 -38.55 -46.39 30.82
CA ALA A 12 -37.87 -45.16 31.23
C ALA A 12 -37.05 -44.64 30.04
N LEU A 13 -37.56 -43.62 29.33
CA LEU A 13 -36.78 -42.84 28.42
C LEU A 13 -35.83 -41.95 29.20
N THR A 14 -34.58 -42.36 29.35
CA THR A 14 -33.51 -41.45 29.72
C THR A 14 -33.23 -40.53 28.51
N ALA A 15 -33.73 -39.31 28.60
CA ALA A 15 -33.33 -38.25 27.68
C ALA A 15 -31.86 -37.92 27.95
N LEU A 16 -30.95 -38.48 27.14
CA LEU A 16 -29.64 -37.91 26.98
C LEU A 16 -29.82 -36.51 26.31
N SER A 17 -29.81 -35.49 27.13
CA SER A 17 -29.59 -34.12 26.64
C SER A 17 -28.19 -34.08 26.07
N LEU A 18 -28.07 -34.25 24.73
CA LEU A 18 -26.94 -33.80 23.97
C LEU A 18 -26.89 -32.27 24.15
N HIS A 19 -26.10 -31.82 25.12
CA HIS A 19 -25.62 -30.46 25.07
C HIS A 19 -24.72 -30.37 23.84
N ALA A 20 -25.32 -30.03 22.71
CA ALA A 20 -24.56 -29.45 21.61
C ALA A 20 -23.94 -28.17 22.20
N CYS A 21 -22.67 -28.26 22.53
CA CYS A 21 -21.85 -27.08 22.78
C CYS A 21 -21.99 -26.25 21.48
N SER A 22 -22.88 -25.24 21.49
CA SER A 22 -22.83 -24.22 20.48
C SER A 22 -21.47 -23.58 20.66
N GLN A 23 -20.51 -23.91 19.80
CA GLN A 23 -19.27 -23.14 19.76
C GLN A 23 -19.70 -21.69 19.60
N ASP A 24 -19.37 -20.89 20.61
CA ASP A 24 -19.53 -19.46 20.54
C ASP A 24 -18.74 -19.00 19.31
N LYS A 25 -19.45 -18.55 18.28
CA LYS A 25 -18.85 -18.14 17.01
C LYS A 25 -18.37 -16.69 17.05
N SER A 26 -18.37 -16.06 18.21
CA SER A 26 -17.82 -14.73 18.42
C SER A 26 -16.30 -14.74 18.27
N SER A 27 -15.75 -13.64 17.81
CA SER A 27 -14.32 -13.37 17.82
C SER A 27 -13.99 -12.51 19.02
N VAL A 28 -13.03 -12.95 19.83
CA VAL A 28 -12.61 -12.24 21.05
C VAL A 28 -11.14 -11.86 20.94
N LEU A 29 -10.88 -10.57 21.08
CA LEU A 29 -9.53 -10.03 21.26
C LEU A 29 -9.35 -9.73 22.76
N ARG A 30 -8.33 -10.33 23.36
CA ARG A 30 -7.98 -10.13 24.77
C ARG A 30 -6.54 -9.67 24.89
N GLY A 31 -6.23 -8.83 25.87
CA GLY A 31 -4.87 -8.56 26.34
C GLY A 31 -4.73 -9.04 27.79
N THR A 32 -3.61 -9.66 28.12
CA THR A 32 -3.29 -10.11 29.50
C THR A 32 -1.85 -9.79 29.82
N ASP A 33 -1.56 -9.63 31.11
CA ASP A 33 -0.23 -9.36 31.62
C ASP A 33 0.44 -8.15 30.94
N LEU A 34 -0.38 -7.13 30.62
CA LEU A 34 0.10 -5.91 29.95
C LEU A 34 0.94 -5.10 30.93
N PRO A 35 2.02 -4.44 30.45
CA PRO A 35 2.87 -3.57 31.23
C PRO A 35 2.11 -2.46 31.94
N SER A 36 2.55 -2.09 33.15
CA SER A 36 1.88 -1.07 33.99
C SER A 36 1.78 0.31 33.33
N GLU A 37 2.66 0.65 32.39
CA GLU A 37 2.61 1.88 31.59
C GLU A 37 1.41 1.90 30.62
N MET A 38 0.77 0.77 30.38
CA MET A 38 -0.44 0.67 29.55
C MET A 38 -1.73 0.80 30.37
N GLU A 39 -1.64 0.78 31.70
CA GLU A 39 -2.80 0.93 32.58
C GLU A 39 -3.52 2.25 32.33
N GLY A 40 -4.84 2.20 32.18
CA GLY A 40 -5.66 3.37 31.88
C GLY A 40 -5.58 3.85 30.42
N GLN A 41 -4.82 3.22 29.53
CA GLN A 41 -4.86 3.50 28.11
C GLN A 41 -6.01 2.76 27.44
N TYR A 42 -6.47 3.32 26.30
CA TYR A 42 -7.45 2.65 25.44
C TYR A 42 -6.76 1.83 24.36
N VAL A 43 -7.28 0.63 24.17
CA VAL A 43 -7.04 -0.18 22.96
C VAL A 43 -8.17 0.13 21.99
N TYR A 44 -7.83 0.52 20.79
CA TYR A 44 -8.79 0.84 19.72
C TYR A 44 -8.76 -0.24 18.64
N LEU A 45 -9.92 -0.53 18.09
CA LEU A 45 -10.09 -1.43 16.95
C LEU A 45 -10.64 -0.63 15.76
N TYR A 46 -9.95 -0.72 14.63
CA TYR A 46 -10.31 -0.01 13.40
C TYR A 46 -10.59 -0.99 12.26
N ASP A 47 -11.63 -0.67 11.47
CA ASP A 47 -11.88 -1.23 10.13
C ASP A 47 -11.51 -0.13 9.12
N GLY A 48 -10.38 -0.24 8.48
CA GLY A 48 -9.78 0.86 7.72
C GLY A 48 -9.59 2.11 8.55
N GLN A 49 -10.28 3.21 8.21
CA GLN A 49 -10.24 4.47 8.95
C GLN A 49 -11.33 4.57 10.04
N ALA A 50 -12.28 3.64 10.05
CA ALA A 50 -13.41 3.69 10.97
C ALA A 50 -13.06 3.00 12.30
N LYS A 51 -13.16 3.74 13.41
CA LYS A 51 -13.11 3.14 14.74
C LYS A 51 -14.36 2.32 14.98
N VAL A 52 -14.23 1.00 15.18
CA VAL A 52 -15.36 0.09 15.39
C VAL A 52 -15.59 -0.25 16.84
N ASP A 53 -14.53 -0.30 17.65
CA ASP A 53 -14.65 -0.56 19.09
C ASP A 53 -13.43 -0.05 19.86
N SER A 54 -13.50 -0.09 21.19
CA SER A 54 -12.38 0.21 22.09
C SER A 54 -12.60 -0.38 23.48
N ALA A 55 -11.52 -0.76 24.14
CA ALA A 55 -11.52 -1.22 25.53
C ALA A 55 -10.48 -0.46 26.35
N LEU A 56 -10.77 -0.22 27.62
CA LEU A 56 -9.81 0.35 28.56
C LEU A 56 -8.95 -0.75 29.15
N VAL A 57 -7.64 -0.56 29.18
CA VAL A 57 -6.73 -1.44 29.93
C VAL A 57 -6.94 -1.19 31.41
N LYS A 58 -7.33 -2.25 32.12
CA LYS A 58 -7.57 -2.23 33.56
C LYS A 58 -7.02 -3.49 34.21
N ASP A 59 -6.29 -3.31 35.30
CA ASP A 59 -5.62 -4.42 36.02
C ASP A 59 -4.75 -5.26 35.05
N GLY A 60 -4.01 -4.60 34.17
CA GLY A 60 -3.14 -5.21 33.17
C GLY A 60 -3.86 -6.01 32.08
N SER A 61 -5.17 -5.80 31.88
CA SER A 61 -5.95 -6.58 30.91
C SER A 61 -6.99 -5.73 30.16
N PHE A 62 -7.44 -6.23 29.01
CA PHE A 62 -8.62 -5.74 28.29
C PHE A 62 -9.29 -6.89 27.54
N GLU A 63 -10.54 -6.67 27.13
CA GLU A 63 -11.26 -7.59 26.23
C GLU A 63 -12.19 -6.79 25.31
N VAL A 64 -12.20 -7.21 24.02
CA VAL A 64 -13.13 -6.75 23.00
C VAL A 64 -13.77 -7.98 22.37
N SER A 65 -15.11 -8.05 22.42
CA SER A 65 -15.89 -9.14 21.81
C SER A 65 -16.61 -8.62 20.59
N MET A 66 -16.39 -9.28 19.45
CA MET A 66 -17.00 -8.92 18.18
C MET A 66 -18.12 -9.91 17.84
N PRO A 67 -19.22 -9.41 17.25
CA PRO A 67 -20.27 -10.29 16.76
C PRO A 67 -19.74 -11.22 15.67
N GLN A 68 -20.42 -12.36 15.48
CA GLN A 68 -20.10 -13.26 14.38
C GLN A 68 -20.26 -12.55 13.05
N GLU A 69 -19.22 -12.57 12.25
CA GLU A 69 -19.19 -12.09 10.88
C GLU A 69 -19.43 -13.24 9.89
N THR A 70 -19.89 -12.90 8.68
CA THR A 70 -20.08 -13.90 7.61
C THR A 70 -18.75 -14.36 7.01
N SER A 71 -17.70 -13.54 7.16
CA SER A 71 -16.33 -13.84 6.72
C SER A 71 -15.33 -13.24 7.69
N THR A 72 -14.14 -13.82 7.75
CA THR A 72 -13.04 -13.25 8.53
C THR A 72 -12.59 -11.92 7.93
N LYS A 73 -12.60 -10.87 8.74
CA LYS A 73 -12.08 -9.55 8.39
C LYS A 73 -10.74 -9.27 9.06
N ILE A 74 -10.03 -8.29 8.52
CA ILE A 74 -8.81 -7.73 9.13
C ILE A 74 -9.17 -6.40 9.77
N TYR A 75 -8.83 -6.29 11.04
CA TYR A 75 -8.90 -5.04 11.80
C TYR A 75 -7.50 -4.58 12.18
N THR A 76 -7.35 -3.31 12.45
CA THR A 76 -6.13 -2.79 13.09
C THR A 76 -6.40 -2.59 14.57
N VAL A 77 -5.63 -3.29 15.40
CA VAL A 77 -5.57 -3.03 16.84
C VAL A 77 -4.53 -1.94 17.07
N LEU A 78 -4.92 -0.86 17.72
CA LEU A 78 -4.04 0.28 18.02
C LEU A 78 -4.03 0.56 19.51
N MET A 79 -2.84 0.64 20.11
CA MET A 79 -2.62 1.07 21.48
C MET A 79 -1.42 2.03 21.54
N GLY A 80 -1.68 3.28 21.92
CA GLY A 80 -0.70 4.35 21.79
C GLY A 80 -0.32 4.58 20.33
N SER A 81 0.98 4.47 20.01
CA SER A 81 1.51 4.58 18.64
C SER A 81 1.74 3.24 17.96
N LYS A 82 1.47 2.14 18.65
CA LYS A 82 1.73 0.78 18.15
C LYS A 82 0.45 0.15 17.64
N GLY A 83 0.53 -0.45 16.45
CA GLY A 83 -0.59 -1.14 15.84
C GLY A 83 -0.20 -2.51 15.32
N MET A 84 -1.18 -3.45 15.28
CA MET A 84 -1.01 -4.71 14.59
C MET A 84 -2.34 -5.20 14.02
N PRO A 85 -2.31 -6.03 12.95
CA PRO A 85 -3.51 -6.65 12.40
C PRO A 85 -4.14 -7.64 13.37
N PHE A 86 -5.47 -7.67 13.38
CA PHE A 86 -6.30 -8.65 14.07
C PHE A 86 -7.29 -9.27 13.09
N PHE A 87 -7.31 -10.59 13.03
CA PHE A 87 -8.28 -11.34 12.22
C PHE A 87 -9.46 -11.79 13.08
N SER A 88 -10.67 -11.46 12.65
CA SER A 88 -11.92 -11.81 13.35
C SER A 88 -12.31 -13.28 13.16
N GLU A 89 -11.37 -14.20 13.36
CA GLU A 89 -11.67 -15.63 13.39
C GLU A 89 -12.50 -15.99 14.62
N PRO A 90 -13.45 -16.95 14.52
CA PRO A 90 -14.16 -17.46 15.69
C PRO A 90 -13.19 -18.02 16.72
N GLY A 91 -13.33 -17.56 17.96
CA GLY A 91 -12.45 -17.94 19.08
C GLY A 91 -11.78 -16.75 19.74
N THR A 92 -10.84 -17.04 20.64
CA THR A 92 -10.11 -16.01 21.38
C THR A 92 -8.70 -15.89 20.87
N SER A 93 -8.25 -14.65 20.66
CA SER A 93 -6.85 -14.31 20.41
C SER A 93 -6.36 -13.40 21.52
N THR A 94 -5.24 -13.77 22.14
CA THR A 94 -4.66 -13.04 23.26
C THR A 94 -3.44 -12.26 22.80
N LEU A 95 -3.53 -10.94 22.91
CA LEU A 95 -2.42 -10.02 22.67
C LEU A 95 -1.51 -10.00 23.90
N VAL A 96 -0.23 -10.18 23.66
CA VAL A 96 0.83 -10.08 24.67
C VAL A 96 1.88 -9.08 24.21
N VAL A 97 2.66 -8.55 25.16
CA VAL A 97 3.79 -7.67 24.87
C VAL A 97 5.07 -8.50 24.99
N ASP A 98 5.85 -8.50 23.89
CA ASP A 98 7.17 -9.13 23.82
C ASP A 98 8.22 -8.05 23.51
N GLY A 99 8.91 -7.59 24.54
CA GLY A 99 9.79 -6.43 24.47
C GLY A 99 9.02 -5.18 24.04
N ASP A 100 9.46 -4.57 22.94
CA ASP A 100 8.81 -3.40 22.35
C ASP A 100 7.67 -3.75 21.36
N ASN A 101 7.37 -5.03 21.14
CA ASN A 101 6.45 -5.47 20.10
C ASN A 101 5.18 -6.08 20.71
N PHE A 102 4.11 -6.07 19.93
CA PHE A 102 2.93 -6.88 20.19
C PHE A 102 3.06 -8.23 19.50
N ALA A 103 2.51 -9.25 20.13
CA ALA A 103 2.42 -10.60 19.59
C ALA A 103 1.09 -11.25 20.02
N TYR A 104 0.62 -12.23 19.28
CA TYR A 104 -0.45 -13.13 19.71
C TYR A 104 0.16 -14.37 20.36
N ASP A 105 -0.39 -14.77 21.49
CA ASP A 105 0.08 -15.95 22.21
C ASP A 105 -0.16 -17.25 21.41
N PRO A 106 0.52 -18.37 21.75
CA PRO A 106 0.35 -19.64 21.02
C PRO A 106 -1.05 -20.25 21.10
N GLY A 107 -1.89 -19.80 22.03
CA GLY A 107 -3.30 -20.24 22.18
C GLY A 107 -4.28 -19.48 21.32
N SER A 108 -3.83 -18.41 20.63
CA SER A 108 -4.64 -17.59 19.75
C SER A 108 -5.12 -18.34 18.50
N THR A 109 -6.07 -17.75 17.77
CA THR A 109 -6.57 -18.31 16.50
C THR A 109 -5.47 -18.40 15.44
N GLU A 110 -5.67 -19.22 14.42
CA GLU A 110 -4.61 -19.59 13.46
C GLU A 110 -4.03 -18.42 12.69
N LEU A 111 -4.88 -17.53 12.15
CA LEU A 111 -4.39 -16.39 11.39
C LEU A 111 -3.68 -15.38 12.30
N ASN A 112 -4.17 -15.17 13.51
CA ASN A 112 -3.55 -14.26 14.47
C ASN A 112 -2.16 -14.77 14.92
N LYS A 113 -1.97 -16.08 15.11
CA LYS A 113 -0.63 -16.66 15.33
C LYS A 113 0.30 -16.43 14.13
N LYS A 114 -0.22 -16.56 12.90
CA LYS A 114 0.56 -16.28 11.69
C LYS A 114 0.99 -14.81 11.62
N VAL A 115 0.17 -13.84 12.12
CA VAL A 115 0.59 -12.44 12.22
C VAL A 115 1.87 -12.31 13.03
N THR A 116 1.93 -12.95 14.21
CA THR A 116 3.14 -12.90 15.05
C THR A 116 4.38 -13.37 14.31
N THR A 117 4.30 -14.51 13.62
CA THR A 117 5.46 -15.05 12.89
C THR A 117 5.84 -14.20 11.68
N LEU A 118 4.87 -13.70 10.92
CA LEU A 118 5.12 -12.80 9.78
C LEU A 118 5.80 -11.51 10.25
N TYR A 119 5.24 -10.87 11.27
CA TYR A 119 5.78 -9.59 11.80
C TYR A 119 7.15 -9.75 12.44
N SER A 120 7.39 -10.83 13.18
CA SER A 120 8.72 -11.12 13.74
C SER A 120 9.78 -11.24 12.64
N ARG A 121 9.48 -11.96 11.56
CA ARG A 121 10.40 -12.11 10.41
C ARG A 121 10.58 -10.80 9.64
N PHE A 122 9.49 -10.07 9.41
CA PHE A 122 9.56 -8.76 8.77
C PHE A 122 10.40 -7.77 9.58
N ASN A 123 10.16 -7.68 10.90
CA ASN A 123 10.90 -6.80 11.79
C ASN A 123 12.40 -7.15 11.87
N ALA A 124 12.75 -8.43 11.78
CA ALA A 124 14.15 -8.84 11.68
C ALA A 124 14.81 -8.31 10.39
N LEU A 125 14.13 -8.49 9.23
CA LEU A 125 14.61 -7.96 7.95
C LEU A 125 14.73 -6.43 7.98
N TYR A 126 13.74 -5.75 8.55
CA TYR A 126 13.74 -4.30 8.68
C TYR A 126 14.84 -3.80 9.63
N GLY A 127 15.07 -4.50 10.73
CA GLY A 127 16.15 -4.20 11.67
C GLY A 127 17.54 -4.30 11.02
N ASP A 128 17.78 -5.37 10.26
CA ASP A 128 19.02 -5.54 9.50
C ASP A 128 19.21 -4.42 8.46
N PHE A 129 18.14 -4.07 7.75
CA PHE A 129 18.15 -2.96 6.78
C PHE A 129 18.46 -1.63 7.45
N MET A 130 17.81 -1.32 8.58
CA MET A 130 18.01 -0.08 9.31
C MET A 130 19.43 0.04 9.88
N ALA A 131 20.01 -1.06 10.39
CA ALA A 131 21.38 -1.08 10.88
C ALA A 131 22.37 -0.80 9.75
N ALA A 132 22.23 -1.47 8.60
CA ALA A 132 23.09 -1.24 7.44
C ALA A 132 22.94 0.17 6.86
N ASN A 133 21.70 0.70 6.81
CA ASN A 133 21.44 2.08 6.39
C ASN A 133 22.08 3.11 7.35
N GLN A 134 22.08 2.85 8.65
CA GLN A 134 22.76 3.69 9.64
C GLN A 134 24.26 3.70 9.42
N GLU A 135 24.89 2.56 9.13
CA GLU A 135 26.31 2.47 8.79
C GLU A 135 26.64 3.31 7.54
N LEU A 136 25.80 3.19 6.49
CA LEU A 136 25.96 3.97 5.27
C LEU A 136 25.84 5.48 5.53
N MET A 137 24.91 5.91 6.37
CA MET A 137 24.75 7.32 6.76
C MET A 137 25.95 7.84 7.57
N GLN A 138 26.59 6.99 8.39
CA GLN A 138 27.85 7.36 9.07
C GLN A 138 28.99 7.54 8.07
N GLU A 139 29.07 6.71 7.02
CA GLU A 139 30.05 6.86 5.93
C GLU A 139 29.85 8.19 5.19
N VAL A 140 28.60 8.58 4.89
CA VAL A 140 28.27 9.91 4.31
C VAL A 140 28.76 11.04 5.22
N GLN A 141 28.50 10.96 6.52
CA GLN A 141 28.91 11.98 7.48
C GLN A 141 30.43 12.09 7.57
N ALA A 142 31.15 10.96 7.62
CA ALA A 142 32.60 10.90 7.65
C ALA A 142 33.22 11.48 6.37
N GLY A 143 32.51 11.36 5.22
CA GLY A 143 32.90 11.96 3.93
C GLY A 143 32.52 13.44 3.78
N GLY A 144 32.11 14.11 4.87
CA GLY A 144 31.74 15.53 4.85
C GLY A 144 30.31 15.79 4.35
N GLY A 145 29.42 14.80 4.38
CA GLY A 145 28.03 14.93 4.00
C GLY A 145 27.75 14.78 2.49
N THR A 146 28.76 14.42 1.71
CA THR A 146 28.62 14.24 0.26
C THR A 146 28.21 12.80 -0.06
N ILE A 147 27.15 12.63 -0.80
CA ILE A 147 26.75 11.34 -1.37
C ILE A 147 27.50 11.14 -2.68
N THR A 148 28.50 10.25 -2.65
CA THR A 148 29.25 9.86 -3.84
C THR A 148 28.48 8.81 -4.64
N GLU A 149 28.87 8.60 -5.91
CA GLU A 149 28.31 7.53 -6.75
C GLU A 149 28.44 6.14 -6.11
N GLU A 150 29.57 5.88 -5.43
CA GLU A 150 29.78 4.64 -4.69
C GLU A 150 28.79 4.48 -3.53
N ILE A 151 28.53 5.54 -2.76
CA ILE A 151 27.56 5.55 -1.65
C ILE A 151 26.14 5.35 -2.18
N SER A 152 25.79 6.01 -3.30
CA SER A 152 24.49 5.82 -3.98
C SER A 152 24.30 4.37 -4.38
N ALA A 153 25.26 3.76 -5.05
CA ALA A 153 25.21 2.35 -5.47
C ALA A 153 25.09 1.38 -4.29
N LYS A 154 25.77 1.66 -3.16
CA LYS A 154 25.59 0.88 -1.91
C LYS A 154 24.17 0.98 -1.38
N GLY A 155 23.59 2.18 -1.38
CA GLY A 155 22.21 2.42 -0.93
C GLY A 155 21.17 1.72 -1.80
N GLU A 156 21.34 1.79 -3.12
CA GLU A 156 20.49 1.07 -4.08
C GLU A 156 20.54 -0.44 -3.84
N LYS A 157 21.74 -1.00 -3.75
CA LYS A 157 21.91 -2.44 -3.48
C LYS A 157 21.28 -2.85 -2.16
N LEU A 158 21.43 -2.06 -1.10
CA LEU A 158 20.84 -2.33 0.21
C LEU A 158 19.30 -2.37 0.12
N SER A 159 18.71 -1.42 -0.61
CA SER A 159 17.28 -1.36 -0.84
C SER A 159 16.77 -2.55 -1.66
N ASP A 160 17.50 -2.93 -2.71
CA ASP A 160 17.15 -4.07 -3.57
C ASP A 160 17.23 -5.39 -2.81
N ASP A 161 18.27 -5.59 -2.00
CA ASP A 161 18.43 -6.77 -1.15
C ASP A 161 17.29 -6.89 -0.12
N PHE A 162 16.89 -5.78 0.49
CA PHE A 162 15.76 -5.72 1.41
C PHE A 162 14.44 -6.06 0.70
N ASN A 163 14.16 -5.38 -0.41
CA ASN A 163 12.93 -5.60 -1.20
C ASN A 163 12.83 -7.03 -1.69
N THR A 164 13.95 -7.65 -2.13
CA THR A 164 13.98 -9.05 -2.54
C THR A 164 13.60 -10.00 -1.41
N LYS A 165 14.14 -9.76 -0.21
CA LYS A 165 13.82 -10.59 0.98
C LYS A 165 12.36 -10.41 1.42
N VAL A 166 11.85 -9.17 1.39
CA VAL A 166 10.44 -8.88 1.72
C VAL A 166 9.50 -9.50 0.69
N ALA A 167 9.84 -9.44 -0.60
CA ALA A 167 9.07 -10.09 -1.66
C ALA A 167 8.99 -11.62 -1.45
N ALA A 168 10.11 -12.25 -1.11
CA ALA A 168 10.15 -13.69 -0.82
C ALA A 168 9.30 -14.04 0.42
N LEU A 169 9.40 -13.25 1.50
CA LEU A 169 8.59 -13.41 2.71
C LEU A 169 7.09 -13.26 2.40
N SER A 170 6.71 -12.22 1.68
CA SER A 170 5.33 -11.98 1.26
C SER A 170 4.76 -13.16 0.45
N ARG A 171 5.49 -13.63 -0.57
CA ARG A 171 5.07 -14.78 -1.40
C ARG A 171 4.87 -16.06 -0.57
N GLU A 172 5.80 -16.39 0.32
CA GLU A 172 5.71 -17.58 1.17
C GLU A 172 4.40 -17.61 1.95
N TYR A 173 4.02 -16.48 2.56
CA TYR A 173 2.76 -16.41 3.31
C TYR A 173 1.53 -16.28 2.41
N PHE A 174 1.67 -15.64 1.26
CA PHE A 174 0.58 -15.45 0.33
C PHE A 174 0.14 -16.76 -0.32
N ASP A 175 1.08 -17.58 -0.80
CA ASP A 175 0.79 -18.80 -1.55
C ASP A 175 -0.11 -19.77 -0.75
N ASP A 176 0.11 -19.86 0.56
CA ASP A 176 -0.71 -20.65 1.47
C ASP A 176 -2.04 -20.01 1.86
N ASN A 177 -2.23 -18.70 1.59
CA ASN A 177 -3.35 -17.92 2.10
C ASN A 177 -4.05 -17.07 1.03
N LYS A 178 -3.77 -17.25 -0.25
CA LYS A 178 -4.29 -16.42 -1.35
C LYS A 178 -5.81 -16.38 -1.45
N ASP A 179 -6.50 -17.37 -0.87
CA ASP A 179 -7.96 -17.51 -0.91
C ASP A 179 -8.64 -17.04 0.39
N ASN A 180 -7.89 -16.48 1.35
CA ASN A 180 -8.42 -15.99 2.62
C ASN A 180 -7.90 -14.60 2.98
N ALA A 181 -8.42 -14.02 4.07
CA ALA A 181 -8.06 -12.66 4.50
C ALA A 181 -6.56 -12.47 4.82
N PHE A 182 -5.82 -13.53 5.17
CA PHE A 182 -4.38 -13.43 5.40
C PHE A 182 -3.59 -13.16 4.11
N GLY A 183 -4.08 -13.64 2.97
CA GLY A 183 -3.52 -13.31 1.66
C GLY A 183 -3.53 -11.81 1.37
N LEU A 184 -4.57 -11.10 1.84
CA LEU A 184 -4.62 -9.63 1.76
C LEU A 184 -3.47 -8.98 2.56
N LEU A 185 -3.24 -9.41 3.80
CA LEU A 185 -2.11 -8.93 4.62
C LEU A 185 -0.77 -9.27 3.98
N ALA A 186 -0.59 -10.50 3.51
CA ALA A 186 0.65 -10.93 2.87
C ALA A 186 0.96 -10.10 1.61
N LEU A 187 -0.05 -9.86 0.75
CA LEU A 187 0.12 -9.03 -0.45
C LEU A 187 0.36 -7.56 -0.11
N SER A 188 -0.20 -7.03 0.99
CA SER A 188 -0.04 -5.63 1.38
C SER A 188 1.40 -5.26 1.75
N ILE A 189 2.22 -6.22 2.18
CA ILE A 189 3.64 -6.00 2.48
C ILE A 189 4.56 -6.25 1.27
N TYR A 190 4.02 -6.68 0.11
CA TYR A 190 4.82 -6.91 -1.09
C TYR A 190 5.43 -5.60 -1.60
N PRO A 191 6.73 -5.59 -1.98
CA PRO A 191 7.40 -4.37 -2.42
C PRO A 191 6.77 -3.76 -3.67
N MET A 192 6.46 -2.46 -3.59
CA MET A 192 5.90 -1.70 -4.71
C MET A 192 6.90 -1.45 -5.84
N THR A 193 8.16 -1.82 -5.66
CA THR A 193 9.24 -1.75 -6.66
C THR A 193 9.24 -2.93 -7.64
N ASP A 194 8.44 -3.97 -7.36
CA ASP A 194 8.22 -5.10 -8.29
C ASP A 194 6.75 -5.17 -8.73
N PRO A 195 6.33 -4.30 -9.67
CA PRO A 195 4.95 -4.28 -10.17
C PRO A 195 4.54 -5.59 -10.83
N LYS A 196 5.48 -6.29 -11.49
CA LYS A 196 5.18 -7.57 -12.15
C LYS A 196 4.83 -8.64 -11.13
N GLY A 197 5.65 -8.80 -10.10
CA GLY A 197 5.39 -9.78 -9.05
C GLY A 197 4.10 -9.51 -8.30
N PHE A 198 3.81 -8.24 -8.00
CA PHE A 198 2.55 -7.85 -7.37
C PHE A 198 1.33 -8.23 -8.23
N VAL A 199 1.36 -7.89 -9.53
CA VAL A 199 0.27 -8.19 -10.48
C VAL A 199 0.05 -9.70 -10.60
N GLU A 200 1.13 -10.50 -10.74
CA GLU A 200 1.04 -11.96 -10.80
C GLU A 200 0.39 -12.55 -9.53
N MET A 201 0.77 -12.07 -8.34
CA MET A 201 0.17 -12.51 -7.08
C MET A 201 -1.30 -12.15 -7.02
N TYR A 202 -1.65 -10.88 -7.29
CA TYR A 202 -3.05 -10.43 -7.27
C TYR A 202 -3.93 -11.21 -8.26
N GLU A 203 -3.48 -11.46 -9.49
CA GLU A 203 -4.23 -12.21 -10.50
C GLU A 203 -4.41 -13.70 -10.13
N SER A 204 -3.57 -14.24 -9.25
CA SER A 204 -3.69 -15.60 -8.70
C SER A 204 -4.55 -15.68 -7.43
N ALA A 205 -4.96 -14.54 -6.87
CA ALA A 205 -5.66 -14.47 -5.60
C ALA A 205 -7.16 -14.79 -5.72
N GLY A 206 -7.72 -15.30 -4.63
CA GLY A 206 -9.17 -15.51 -4.50
C GLY A 206 -9.95 -14.23 -4.14
N GLU A 207 -11.27 -14.38 -4.01
CA GLU A 207 -12.21 -13.28 -3.78
C GLU A 207 -11.89 -12.48 -2.51
N ALA A 208 -11.40 -13.13 -1.44
CA ALA A 208 -11.03 -12.45 -0.19
C ALA A 208 -9.98 -11.35 -0.38
N VAL A 209 -9.13 -11.46 -1.40
CA VAL A 209 -8.11 -10.46 -1.76
C VAL A 209 -8.63 -9.53 -2.86
N THR A 210 -9.19 -10.10 -3.93
CA THR A 210 -9.55 -9.35 -5.15
C THR A 210 -10.78 -8.48 -5.00
N SER A 211 -11.65 -8.73 -4.00
CA SER A 211 -12.80 -7.87 -3.68
C SER A 211 -12.43 -6.64 -2.83
N ASN A 212 -11.22 -6.59 -2.27
CA ASN A 212 -10.79 -5.45 -1.46
C ASN A 212 -10.50 -4.23 -2.35
N GLU A 213 -11.19 -3.11 -2.08
CA GLU A 213 -11.12 -1.90 -2.91
C GLU A 213 -9.72 -1.29 -2.96
N ASP A 214 -8.97 -1.32 -1.85
CA ASP A 214 -7.62 -0.75 -1.82
C ASP A 214 -6.64 -1.62 -2.60
N MET A 215 -6.80 -2.95 -2.54
CA MET A 215 -6.02 -3.86 -3.39
C MET A 215 -6.35 -3.71 -4.88
N GLN A 216 -7.62 -3.46 -5.22
CA GLN A 216 -8.03 -3.15 -6.60
C GLN A 216 -7.34 -1.88 -7.12
N LYS A 217 -7.28 -0.83 -6.29
CA LYS A 217 -6.57 0.43 -6.64
C LYS A 217 -5.07 0.18 -6.81
N LEU A 218 -4.44 -0.55 -5.88
CA LEU A 218 -3.03 -0.91 -5.97
C LEU A 218 -2.73 -1.76 -7.21
N TYR A 219 -3.58 -2.74 -7.51
CA TYR A 219 -3.45 -3.54 -8.72
C TYR A 219 -3.55 -2.71 -10.00
N ALA A 220 -4.54 -1.81 -10.07
CA ALA A 220 -4.70 -0.90 -11.21
C ALA A 220 -3.45 -0.03 -11.39
N MET A 221 -2.91 0.53 -10.30
CA MET A 221 -1.69 1.34 -10.29
C MET A 221 -0.46 0.52 -10.76
N GLN A 222 -0.25 -0.68 -10.23
CA GLN A 222 0.88 -1.53 -10.63
C GLN A 222 0.77 -2.00 -12.08
N LYS A 223 -0.43 -2.28 -12.55
CA LYS A 223 -0.70 -2.64 -13.94
C LYS A 223 -0.49 -1.45 -14.88
N GLY A 224 -0.86 -0.25 -14.45
CA GLY A 224 -0.55 1.01 -15.15
C GLY A 224 0.95 1.23 -15.28
N GLU A 225 1.70 1.01 -14.19
CA GLU A 225 3.16 1.10 -14.18
C GLU A 225 3.82 0.16 -15.21
N LEU A 226 3.40 -1.11 -15.24
CA LEU A 226 3.90 -2.08 -16.21
C LEU A 226 3.58 -1.69 -17.66
N LYS A 227 2.36 -1.20 -17.88
CA LYS A 227 1.89 -0.84 -19.22
C LYS A 227 2.61 0.39 -19.77
N THR A 228 3.06 1.28 -18.90
CA THR A 228 3.67 2.57 -19.23
C THR A 228 5.14 2.65 -18.81
N ALA A 229 5.83 1.52 -18.73
CA ALA A 229 7.26 1.47 -18.49
C ALA A 229 8.04 2.04 -19.71
N SER A 230 9.28 2.48 -19.48
CA SER A 230 10.17 2.90 -20.56
C SER A 230 10.31 1.79 -21.61
N GLY A 231 10.24 2.17 -22.88
CA GLY A 231 10.21 1.26 -24.02
C GLY A 231 8.80 0.83 -24.47
N SER A 232 7.76 1.10 -23.68
CA SER A 232 6.37 0.78 -24.01
C SER A 232 5.73 1.87 -24.87
N PRO A 233 4.69 1.55 -25.67
CA PRO A 233 3.83 2.57 -26.26
C PRO A 233 3.15 3.40 -25.15
N TYR A 234 2.98 4.70 -25.40
CA TYR A 234 2.20 5.54 -24.47
C TYR A 234 0.74 5.10 -24.42
N THR A 235 0.08 5.38 -23.33
CA THR A 235 -1.35 5.17 -23.17
C THR A 235 -2.08 6.48 -23.37
N ASP A 236 -2.95 6.56 -24.41
CA ASP A 236 -3.78 7.74 -24.65
C ASP A 236 -4.90 7.82 -23.61
N VAL A 237 -4.74 8.74 -22.66
CA VAL A 237 -5.64 8.92 -21.52
C VAL A 237 -6.53 10.12 -21.76
N THR A 238 -7.82 10.00 -21.45
CA THR A 238 -8.74 11.12 -21.39
C THR A 238 -8.70 11.73 -19.99
N MET A 239 -8.19 12.94 -19.88
CA MET A 239 -8.18 13.76 -18.68
C MET A 239 -9.41 14.67 -18.66
N THR A 240 -9.94 14.98 -17.48
CA THR A 240 -11.14 15.83 -17.34
C THR A 240 -10.90 16.88 -16.27
N ASP A 241 -11.14 18.15 -16.59
CA ASP A 241 -11.02 19.25 -15.64
C ASP A 241 -12.27 19.41 -14.75
N GLU A 242 -12.22 20.37 -13.82
CA GLU A 242 -13.29 20.67 -12.86
C GLU A 242 -14.56 21.21 -13.53
N THR A 243 -14.48 21.68 -14.79
CA THR A 243 -15.64 22.15 -15.57
C THR A 243 -16.32 21.03 -16.35
N GLY A 244 -15.70 19.83 -16.36
CA GLY A 244 -16.12 18.69 -17.18
C GLY A 244 -15.59 18.70 -18.61
N LYS A 245 -14.69 19.65 -18.96
CA LYS A 245 -13.99 19.64 -20.25
C LYS A 245 -13.00 18.49 -20.26
N SER A 246 -13.04 17.69 -21.30
CA SER A 246 -12.14 16.55 -21.49
C SER A 246 -11.17 16.81 -22.64
N VAL A 247 -9.92 16.35 -22.42
CA VAL A 247 -8.84 16.35 -23.42
C VAL A 247 -8.16 14.99 -23.38
N LYS A 248 -7.55 14.62 -24.50
CA LYS A 248 -6.71 13.42 -24.55
C LYS A 248 -5.25 13.78 -24.45
N LEU A 249 -4.44 12.86 -23.96
CA LEU A 249 -2.99 13.03 -23.95
C LEU A 249 -2.45 13.23 -25.39
N SER A 250 -3.05 12.53 -26.35
CA SER A 250 -2.75 12.69 -27.77
C SER A 250 -2.98 14.11 -28.34
N ASP A 251 -3.85 14.90 -27.70
CA ASP A 251 -4.08 16.31 -28.13
C ASP A 251 -2.85 17.21 -27.91
N TYR A 252 -1.89 16.75 -27.10
CA TYR A 252 -0.62 17.44 -26.84
C TYR A 252 0.56 16.85 -27.61
N MET A 253 0.36 15.75 -28.35
CA MET A 253 1.36 15.24 -29.29
C MET A 253 1.40 16.13 -30.54
N GLU A 254 2.57 16.68 -30.87
CA GLU A 254 2.79 17.47 -32.06
C GLU A 254 3.67 16.68 -33.04
N ASP A 255 3.36 16.78 -34.35
CA ASP A 255 4.10 16.07 -35.38
C ASP A 255 5.61 16.37 -35.33
N GLY A 256 6.41 15.31 -35.19
CA GLY A 256 7.87 15.38 -35.15
C GLY A 256 8.46 15.88 -33.82
N LYS A 257 7.63 16.15 -32.79
CA LYS A 257 8.12 16.56 -31.47
C LYS A 257 7.96 15.47 -30.44
N TYR A 258 8.88 15.47 -29.48
CA TYR A 258 8.73 14.74 -28.25
C TYR A 258 7.68 15.41 -27.35
N LEU A 259 6.99 14.64 -26.52
CA LEU A 259 6.14 15.15 -25.45
C LEU A 259 6.78 14.84 -24.09
N LEU A 260 7.09 15.89 -23.33
CA LEU A 260 7.50 15.77 -21.93
C LEU A 260 6.29 16.04 -21.03
N VAL A 261 5.79 15.00 -20.38
CA VAL A 261 4.70 15.11 -19.41
C VAL A 261 5.30 15.19 -18.00
N ASP A 262 4.88 16.19 -17.24
CA ASP A 262 5.21 16.38 -15.83
C ASP A 262 3.94 16.21 -14.98
N VAL A 263 3.92 15.18 -14.14
CA VAL A 263 2.84 14.96 -13.17
C VAL A 263 3.26 15.58 -11.85
N TRP A 264 2.51 16.59 -11.39
CA TRP A 264 2.88 17.42 -10.26
C TRP A 264 1.69 17.83 -9.39
N ALA A 265 1.95 18.49 -8.26
CA ALA A 265 0.94 19.17 -7.46
C ALA A 265 1.48 20.44 -6.82
N SER A 266 0.59 21.41 -6.52
CA SER A 266 0.95 22.70 -5.94
C SER A 266 1.62 22.60 -4.57
N TRP A 267 1.27 21.60 -3.79
CA TRP A 267 1.82 21.30 -2.46
C TRP A 267 3.14 20.52 -2.47
N CYS A 268 3.56 20.00 -3.65
CA CYS A 268 4.74 19.17 -3.80
C CYS A 268 6.01 20.04 -3.86
N GLY A 269 6.77 20.07 -2.77
CA GLY A 269 8.04 20.83 -2.70
C GLY A 269 9.06 20.45 -3.78
N PRO A 270 9.40 19.15 -3.95
CA PRO A 270 10.32 18.71 -5.01
C PRO A 270 9.83 19.07 -6.43
N CYS A 271 8.51 18.98 -6.69
CA CYS A 271 7.94 19.39 -7.97
C CYS A 271 8.19 20.88 -8.25
N ARG A 272 7.90 21.74 -7.25
CA ARG A 272 8.15 23.19 -7.35
C ARG A 272 9.63 23.51 -7.60
N ALA A 273 10.54 22.74 -6.98
CA ALA A 273 11.97 22.89 -7.19
C ALA A 273 12.42 22.48 -8.62
N ALA A 274 11.70 21.58 -9.27
CA ALA A 274 11.95 21.14 -10.65
C ALA A 274 11.43 22.13 -11.72
N MET A 275 10.50 23.04 -11.39
CA MET A 275 9.86 23.93 -12.37
C MET A 275 10.83 24.84 -13.14
N PRO A 276 11.89 25.45 -12.53
CA PRO A 276 12.86 26.22 -13.31
C PRO A 276 13.55 25.40 -14.39
N HIS A 277 13.80 24.12 -14.12
CA HIS A 277 14.40 23.19 -15.08
C HIS A 277 13.43 22.87 -16.23
N LEU A 278 12.16 22.61 -15.93
CA LEU A 278 11.14 22.41 -16.95
C LEU A 278 10.90 23.68 -17.80
N ALA A 279 10.97 24.86 -17.18
CA ALA A 279 10.90 26.14 -17.91
C ALA A 279 12.05 26.31 -18.92
N GLU A 280 13.26 25.90 -18.51
CA GLU A 280 14.42 25.92 -19.42
C GLU A 280 14.24 24.96 -20.60
N ILE A 281 13.78 23.72 -20.35
CA ILE A 281 13.49 22.75 -21.42
C ILE A 281 12.39 23.29 -22.35
N ALA A 282 11.28 23.78 -21.78
CA ALA A 282 10.17 24.33 -22.58
C ALA A 282 10.58 25.49 -23.47
N LYS A 283 11.58 26.29 -23.05
CA LYS A 283 12.10 27.43 -23.82
C LYS A 283 13.16 27.03 -24.84
N SER A 284 14.18 26.30 -24.38
CA SER A 284 15.36 25.99 -25.21
C SER A 284 15.07 24.92 -26.28
N HIS A 285 14.13 24.00 -25.99
CA HIS A 285 13.75 22.90 -26.89
C HIS A 285 12.34 23.04 -27.48
N ALA A 286 11.76 24.24 -27.53
CA ALA A 286 10.40 24.50 -28.06
C ALA A 286 10.17 23.98 -29.50
N GLY A 287 11.26 23.86 -30.28
CA GLY A 287 11.21 23.30 -31.65
C GLY A 287 11.11 21.79 -31.73
N THR A 288 11.54 21.09 -30.68
CA THR A 288 11.70 19.61 -30.65
C THR A 288 10.94 18.93 -29.52
N ILE A 289 10.60 19.65 -28.44
CA ILE A 289 9.91 19.09 -27.27
C ILE A 289 8.71 19.98 -26.95
N ASN A 290 7.52 19.36 -26.85
CA ASN A 290 6.36 19.97 -26.23
C ASN A 290 6.34 19.58 -24.76
N VAL A 291 6.09 20.53 -23.84
CA VAL A 291 6.00 20.27 -22.38
C VAL A 291 4.55 20.40 -21.93
N LEU A 292 4.08 19.43 -21.17
CA LEU A 292 2.76 19.42 -20.55
C LEU A 292 2.90 19.12 -19.06
N SER A 293 2.52 20.06 -18.19
CA SER A 293 2.39 19.79 -16.76
C SER A 293 0.94 19.49 -16.38
N VAL A 294 0.71 18.33 -15.77
CA VAL A 294 -0.61 17.84 -15.34
C VAL A 294 -0.68 17.84 -13.81
N GLY A 295 -1.58 18.68 -13.26
CA GLY A 295 -1.90 18.76 -11.84
C GLY A 295 -3.22 18.03 -11.52
N GLY A 296 -3.64 18.07 -10.24
CA GLY A 296 -4.93 17.52 -9.78
C GLY A 296 -4.81 16.44 -8.70
N LEU A 297 -3.59 16.12 -8.26
CA LEU A 297 -3.36 15.12 -7.21
C LEU A 297 -3.58 15.74 -5.82
N ASN A 298 -4.70 15.38 -5.17
CA ASN A 298 -5.03 15.82 -3.81
C ASN A 298 -4.93 17.35 -3.62
N GLU A 299 -5.39 18.12 -4.59
CA GLU A 299 -5.37 19.58 -4.56
C GLU A 299 -6.64 20.18 -5.18
N THR A 300 -6.89 21.46 -4.94
CA THR A 300 -8.00 22.18 -5.59
C THR A 300 -7.53 22.87 -6.89
N PRO A 301 -8.45 23.13 -7.85
CA PRO A 301 -8.13 23.88 -9.06
C PRO A 301 -7.54 25.27 -8.76
N GLU A 302 -8.04 25.95 -7.72
CA GLU A 302 -7.58 27.28 -7.32
C GLU A 302 -6.14 27.23 -6.78
N ALA A 303 -5.81 26.22 -5.96
CA ALA A 303 -4.46 26.04 -5.44
C ALA A 303 -3.46 25.76 -6.56
N ASN A 304 -3.85 24.90 -7.52
CA ASN A 304 -3.04 24.63 -8.70
C ASN A 304 -2.86 25.86 -9.59
N ALA A 305 -3.95 26.60 -9.89
CA ALA A 305 -3.90 27.81 -10.71
C ALA A 305 -2.98 28.89 -10.10
N LYS A 306 -3.09 29.11 -8.78
CA LYS A 306 -2.24 30.04 -8.04
C LYS A 306 -0.77 29.63 -8.11
N ALA A 307 -0.47 28.35 -7.90
CA ALA A 307 0.90 27.86 -7.97
C ALA A 307 1.51 27.98 -9.37
N ARG A 308 0.73 27.75 -10.44
CA ARG A 308 1.15 27.96 -11.83
C ARG A 308 1.55 29.42 -12.10
N GLU A 309 0.76 30.37 -11.60
CA GLU A 309 1.05 31.81 -11.71
C GLU A 309 2.33 32.16 -10.93
N GLU A 310 2.45 31.74 -9.66
CA GLU A 310 3.63 31.95 -8.81
C GLU A 310 4.92 31.40 -9.43
N LEU A 311 4.84 30.26 -10.11
CA LEU A 311 5.97 29.56 -10.74
C LEU A 311 6.25 30.06 -12.17
N GLY A 312 5.43 30.98 -12.71
CA GLY A 312 5.60 31.53 -14.04
C GLY A 312 5.52 30.47 -15.15
N MET A 313 4.65 29.49 -15.02
CA MET A 313 4.50 28.40 -16.00
C MET A 313 3.87 28.95 -17.28
N THR A 314 4.66 29.00 -18.37
CA THR A 314 4.25 29.55 -19.69
C THR A 314 4.00 28.49 -20.75
N TRP A 315 4.28 27.22 -20.43
CA TRP A 315 4.01 26.06 -21.30
C TRP A 315 2.63 25.47 -21.06
N SER A 316 2.29 24.40 -21.77
CA SER A 316 0.97 23.75 -21.65
C SER A 316 0.77 23.16 -20.25
N THR A 317 -0.39 23.46 -19.65
CA THR A 317 -0.78 22.92 -18.35
C THR A 317 -2.21 22.40 -18.40
N PHE A 318 -2.50 21.35 -17.65
CA PHE A 318 -3.85 20.81 -17.48
C PHE A 318 -4.10 20.44 -16.02
N PHE A 319 -5.31 20.66 -15.55
CA PHE A 319 -5.77 20.20 -14.23
C PHE A 319 -6.67 18.97 -14.43
N ASP A 320 -6.16 17.78 -14.09
CA ASP A 320 -6.92 16.52 -14.20
C ASP A 320 -7.65 16.25 -12.88
N SER A 321 -8.90 16.71 -12.78
CA SER A 321 -9.72 16.62 -11.58
C SER A 321 -10.00 15.18 -11.10
N LYS A 322 -9.74 14.20 -11.95
CA LYS A 322 -9.95 12.76 -11.68
C LYS A 322 -8.66 11.98 -11.51
N SER A 323 -7.51 12.64 -11.62
CA SER A 323 -6.18 12.00 -11.59
C SER A 323 -6.03 10.85 -12.61
N SER A 324 -6.79 10.91 -13.72
CA SER A 324 -6.88 9.83 -14.71
C SER A 324 -5.53 9.47 -15.33
N LEU A 325 -4.67 10.49 -15.56
CA LEU A 325 -3.32 10.30 -16.09
C LEU A 325 -2.44 9.58 -15.07
N ALA A 326 -2.46 10.05 -13.81
CA ALA A 326 -1.67 9.44 -12.74
C ALA A 326 -2.04 7.97 -12.52
N ASP A 327 -3.33 7.66 -12.51
CA ASP A 327 -3.84 6.29 -12.36
C ASP A 327 -3.42 5.39 -13.53
N ALA A 328 -3.65 5.86 -14.77
CA ALA A 328 -3.33 5.07 -15.98
C ALA A 328 -1.84 4.81 -16.16
N TYR A 329 -1.00 5.73 -15.69
CA TYR A 329 0.46 5.61 -15.73
C TYR A 329 1.06 5.02 -14.45
N GLY A 330 0.26 4.63 -13.46
CA GLY A 330 0.72 4.05 -12.21
C GLY A 330 1.67 4.97 -11.43
N VAL A 331 1.36 6.27 -11.39
CA VAL A 331 2.20 7.27 -10.70
C VAL A 331 2.17 7.04 -9.20
N LYS A 332 3.30 6.62 -8.62
CA LYS A 332 3.47 6.30 -7.19
C LYS A 332 3.97 7.48 -6.36
N SER A 333 4.67 8.39 -6.99
CA SER A 333 5.24 9.59 -6.36
C SER A 333 5.32 10.73 -7.36
N ILE A 334 5.40 11.97 -6.85
CA ILE A 334 5.61 13.16 -7.68
C ILE A 334 6.86 13.93 -7.21
N PRO A 335 7.58 14.59 -8.13
CA PRO A 335 7.30 14.66 -9.56
C PRO A 335 7.44 13.30 -10.27
N THR A 336 6.64 13.05 -11.31
CA THR A 336 6.89 11.99 -12.29
C THR A 336 6.95 12.61 -13.66
N LEU A 337 8.09 12.41 -14.32
CA LEU A 337 8.39 12.95 -15.63
C LEU A 337 8.38 11.82 -16.67
N ILE A 338 7.69 12.03 -17.80
CA ILE A 338 7.50 11.01 -18.84
C ILE A 338 7.87 11.64 -20.18
N LEU A 339 8.96 11.18 -20.79
CA LEU A 339 9.37 11.61 -22.11
C LEU A 339 8.86 10.62 -23.17
N ILE A 340 8.04 11.09 -24.09
CA ILE A 340 7.40 10.29 -25.16
C ILE A 340 7.98 10.73 -26.49
N SER A 341 8.40 9.78 -27.33
CA SER A 341 8.91 10.08 -28.69
C SER A 341 7.79 10.50 -29.64
N PRO A 342 8.11 11.14 -30.80
CA PRO A 342 7.12 11.46 -31.81
C PRO A 342 6.32 10.26 -32.32
N GLU A 343 6.89 9.05 -32.28
CA GLU A 343 6.24 7.79 -32.66
C GLU A 343 5.36 7.21 -31.58
N GLY A 344 5.30 7.86 -30.39
CA GLY A 344 4.46 7.43 -29.27
C GLY A 344 5.08 6.37 -28.37
N THR A 345 6.41 6.24 -28.35
CA THR A 345 7.11 5.37 -27.40
C THR A 345 7.55 6.15 -26.15
N ILE A 346 7.31 5.61 -24.98
CA ILE A 346 7.84 6.17 -23.73
C ILE A 346 9.35 5.92 -23.69
N ILE A 347 10.14 6.98 -23.84
CA ILE A 347 11.60 6.91 -23.84
C ILE A 347 12.16 6.81 -22.43
N LEU A 348 11.58 7.59 -21.51
CA LEU A 348 11.99 7.63 -20.11
C LEU A 348 10.78 7.97 -19.23
N LYS A 349 10.66 7.29 -18.12
CA LYS A 349 9.76 7.63 -17.02
C LYS A 349 10.55 7.63 -15.73
N THR A 350 10.63 8.78 -15.06
CA THR A 350 11.49 8.99 -13.89
C THR A 350 10.87 10.00 -12.92
N ASN A 351 11.33 9.98 -11.67
CA ASN A 351 11.04 11.02 -10.68
C ASN A 351 12.23 11.98 -10.46
N ARG A 352 13.25 11.88 -11.31
CA ARG A 352 14.49 12.67 -11.25
C ARG A 352 14.59 13.59 -12.46
N PRO A 353 14.44 14.91 -12.27
CA PRO A 353 14.48 15.89 -13.38
C PRO A 353 15.82 15.93 -14.15
N ASP A 354 16.93 15.65 -13.46
CA ASP A 354 18.28 15.59 -14.05
C ASP A 354 18.37 14.50 -15.13
N GLU A 355 17.76 13.33 -14.91
CA GLU A 355 17.74 12.25 -15.92
C GLU A 355 17.04 12.64 -17.22
N ILE A 356 16.10 13.57 -17.19
CA ILE A 356 15.46 14.10 -18.41
C ILE A 356 16.47 14.90 -19.23
N SER A 357 17.29 15.76 -18.60
CA SER A 357 18.33 16.51 -19.32
C SER A 357 19.40 15.60 -19.93
N ASP A 358 19.83 14.60 -19.17
CA ASP A 358 20.79 13.61 -19.66
C ASP A 358 20.23 12.89 -20.88
N LYS A 359 18.93 12.47 -20.81
CA LYS A 359 18.25 11.81 -21.92
C LYS A 359 18.07 12.72 -23.13
N ILE A 360 17.69 13.98 -22.95
CA ILE A 360 17.61 14.98 -24.03
C ILE A 360 18.96 15.14 -24.72
N SER A 361 20.04 15.24 -23.94
CA SER A 361 21.41 15.36 -24.46
C SER A 361 21.84 14.09 -25.22
N GLU A 362 21.51 12.90 -24.70
CA GLU A 362 21.78 11.61 -25.36
C GLU A 362 21.07 11.49 -26.70
N LEU A 363 19.85 12.02 -26.82
CA LEU A 363 19.05 12.04 -28.05
C LEU A 363 19.52 13.10 -29.07
N GLY A 364 20.41 14.00 -28.68
CA GLY A 364 20.92 15.08 -29.51
C GLY A 364 19.88 16.17 -29.81
N LEU A 365 18.94 16.37 -28.89
CA LEU A 365 17.87 17.36 -29.00
C LEU A 365 18.30 18.74 -28.53
#